data_8937abb748af140c696b6394895afca3
#
_entry.id   8937abb748af140c696b6394895afca3
#
_cell.length_a   1.000
_cell.length_b   1.000
_cell.length_c   1.000
_cell.angle_alpha   90.00
_cell.angle_beta   90.00
_cell.angle_gamma   90.00
#
_symmetry.space_group_name_H-M   'P 1'
#
loop_
_entity.id
_entity.type
_entity.pdbx_description
1 polymer ?
#
loop_
_entity_poly.entity_id
_entity_poly.type
_entity_poly.pdbx_seq_one_letter_code
_entity_poly.pdbx_strand_id
1 'polypeptide(L)'
;MKEVILTPEGYEKLKAEIQYLSNDKRREVADRIRVAREFGDISENAEYDDAKNEQALLEGRIAQLEERLRRSTVIDESDLSTDEVQFGSIVHVKDQKTGDSQKFQIVGSTEADPMEHKLSNESPIGKALIGAKKNEIVTVETPRGPKKKLKVTKIETA
;
A
#
# COMPACT_ATOMS: atom_id res chain seq x y z
N MET A 1 -4.10 11.87 -13.72
CA MET A 1 -3.80 11.30 -12.40
C MET A 1 -4.28 9.86 -12.36
N LYS A 2 -3.44 8.99 -11.82
CA LYS A 2 -3.76 7.56 -11.79
C LYS A 2 -4.88 7.25 -10.79
N GLU A 3 -5.80 6.41 -11.21
CA GLU A 3 -6.78 5.81 -10.33
C GLU A 3 -6.06 4.91 -9.31
N VAL A 4 -6.53 4.93 -8.07
CA VAL A 4 -5.99 4.08 -7.00
C VAL A 4 -6.89 2.85 -6.87
N ILE A 5 -6.32 1.67 -7.11
CA ILE A 5 -7.05 0.42 -6.98
C ILE A 5 -6.72 -0.20 -5.63
N LEU A 6 -7.74 -0.48 -4.83
CA LEU A 6 -7.60 -1.02 -3.48
C LEU A 6 -8.34 -2.34 -3.31
N THR A 7 -7.79 -3.22 -2.46
CA THR A 7 -8.53 -4.36 -1.93
C THR A 7 -9.52 -3.84 -0.88
N PRO A 8 -10.58 -4.60 -0.55
CA PRO A 8 -11.48 -4.20 0.55
C PRO A 8 -10.74 -3.96 1.86
N GLU A 9 -9.76 -4.79 2.18
CA GLU A 9 -8.93 -4.64 3.38
C GLU A 9 -8.13 -3.32 3.32
N GLY A 10 -7.49 -3.03 2.20
CA GLY A 10 -6.73 -1.79 2.02
C GLY A 10 -7.60 -0.55 2.11
N TYR A 11 -8.82 -0.62 1.58
CA TYR A 11 -9.79 0.47 1.67
C TYR A 11 -10.17 0.75 3.13
N GLU A 12 -10.45 -0.29 3.92
CA GLU A 12 -10.78 -0.14 5.33
C GLU A 12 -9.60 0.39 6.14
N LYS A 13 -8.38 -0.06 5.84
CA LYS A 13 -7.16 0.46 6.48
C LYS A 13 -6.96 1.94 6.18
N LEU A 14 -7.18 2.35 4.95
CA LEU A 14 -7.05 3.76 4.55
C LEU A 14 -8.07 4.63 5.27
N LYS A 15 -9.32 4.19 5.34
CA LYS A 15 -10.37 4.89 6.10
C LYS A 15 -10.01 5.01 7.57
N ALA A 16 -9.52 3.92 8.18
CA ALA A 16 -9.14 3.91 9.59
C ALA A 16 -7.97 4.86 9.87
N GLU A 17 -6.98 4.90 8.98
CA GLU A 17 -5.85 5.82 9.11
C GLU A 17 -6.31 7.28 9.04
N ILE A 18 -7.17 7.62 8.08
CA ILE A 18 -7.73 8.98 7.96
C ILE A 18 -8.48 9.36 9.22
N GLN A 19 -9.30 8.44 9.74
CA GLN A 19 -10.08 8.67 10.95
C GLN A 19 -9.18 8.90 12.17
N TYR A 20 -8.15 8.09 12.32
CA TYR A 20 -7.18 8.25 13.40
C TYR A 20 -6.46 9.60 13.32
N LEU A 21 -5.94 9.96 12.15
CA LEU A 21 -5.24 11.22 11.97
C LEU A 21 -6.16 12.43 12.17
N SER A 22 -7.39 12.36 11.66
CA SER A 22 -8.35 13.45 11.72
C SER A 22 -8.91 13.67 13.13
N ASN A 23 -9.01 12.63 13.93
CA ASN A 23 -9.58 12.71 15.28
C ASN A 23 -8.49 12.70 16.35
N ASP A 24 -7.82 11.57 16.52
CA ASP A 24 -6.88 11.37 17.63
C ASP A 24 -5.62 12.22 17.48
N LYS A 25 -5.01 12.17 16.31
CA LYS A 25 -3.75 12.87 16.07
C LYS A 25 -3.94 14.39 16.03
N ARG A 26 -5.01 14.86 15.41
CA ARG A 26 -5.34 16.30 15.44
C ARG A 26 -5.49 16.84 16.85
N ARG A 27 -6.18 16.08 17.71
CA ARG A 27 -6.38 16.46 19.11
C ARG A 27 -5.04 16.52 19.84
N GLU A 28 -4.19 15.52 19.66
CA GLU A 28 -2.87 15.45 20.26
C GLU A 28 -2.01 16.66 19.87
N VAL A 29 -2.00 17.01 18.59
CA VAL A 29 -1.23 18.15 18.07
C VAL A 29 -1.82 19.48 18.57
N ALA A 30 -3.15 19.58 18.60
CA ALA A 30 -3.81 20.78 19.14
C ALA A 30 -3.45 21.01 20.62
N ASP A 31 -3.41 19.93 21.41
CA ASP A 31 -2.99 20.03 22.81
C ASP A 31 -1.52 20.44 22.93
N ARG A 32 -0.67 19.94 22.06
CA ARG A 32 0.75 20.34 22.04
C ARG A 32 0.90 21.85 21.75
N ILE A 33 0.11 22.36 20.81
CA ILE A 33 0.11 23.79 20.48
C ILE A 33 -0.37 24.60 21.68
N ARG A 34 -1.45 24.17 22.34
CA ARG A 34 -2.00 24.84 23.51
C ARG A 34 -0.97 24.91 24.63
N VAL A 35 -0.31 23.80 24.93
CA VAL A 35 0.74 23.73 25.97
C VAL A 35 1.90 24.68 25.63
N ALA A 36 2.33 24.68 24.36
CA ALA A 36 3.43 25.54 23.92
C ALA A 36 3.10 27.04 24.11
N ARG A 37 1.84 27.43 23.91
CA ARG A 37 1.40 28.80 24.14
C ARG A 37 1.52 29.21 25.59
N GLU A 38 1.31 28.27 26.50
CA GLU A 38 1.37 28.55 27.96
C GLU A 38 2.79 28.85 28.43
N PHE A 39 3.82 28.53 27.67
CA PHE A 39 5.22 28.78 28.01
C PHE A 39 5.68 30.23 27.73
N GLY A 40 4.82 31.10 27.20
CA GLY A 40 5.10 32.51 27.09
C GLY A 40 5.14 33.08 25.69
N ASP A 41 6.18 33.84 25.36
CA ASP A 41 6.25 34.64 24.14
C ASP A 41 6.26 33.77 22.88
N ILE A 42 5.20 33.90 22.07
CA ILE A 42 5.02 33.15 20.82
C ILE A 42 6.11 33.49 19.78
N SER A 43 6.63 34.71 19.84
CA SER A 43 7.62 35.18 18.86
C SER A 43 9.00 34.51 19.00
N GLU A 44 9.30 33.93 20.16
CA GLU A 44 10.59 33.27 20.45
C GLU A 44 10.42 31.85 20.98
N ASN A 45 9.27 31.22 20.75
CA ASN A 45 8.94 29.92 21.31
C ASN A 45 9.17 28.83 20.27
N ALA A 46 10.33 28.14 20.33
CA ALA A 46 10.68 27.06 19.42
C ALA A 46 9.69 25.88 19.52
N GLU A 47 9.18 25.59 20.71
CA GLU A 47 8.17 24.54 20.90
C GLU A 47 6.87 24.86 20.17
N TYR A 48 6.46 26.12 20.18
CA TYR A 48 5.28 26.57 19.45
C TYR A 48 5.49 26.42 17.93
N ASP A 49 6.64 26.83 17.43
CA ASP A 49 6.99 26.73 16.02
C ASP A 49 7.00 25.27 15.57
N ASP A 50 7.61 24.38 16.37
CA ASP A 50 7.66 22.95 16.08
C ASP A 50 6.24 22.33 16.06
N ALA A 51 5.41 22.72 17.02
CA ALA A 51 4.03 22.23 17.09
C ALA A 51 3.20 22.70 15.89
N LYS A 52 3.40 23.93 15.45
CA LYS A 52 2.72 24.47 14.26
C LYS A 52 3.21 23.77 12.98
N ASN A 53 4.49 23.47 12.90
CA ASN A 53 5.02 22.70 11.79
C ASN A 53 4.45 21.28 11.75
N GLU A 54 4.35 20.64 12.91
CA GLU A 54 3.73 19.32 13.02
C GLU A 54 2.27 19.37 12.56
N GLN A 55 1.52 20.41 12.91
CA GLN A 55 0.14 20.61 12.46
C GLN A 55 0.06 20.71 10.94
N ALA A 56 0.95 21.48 10.33
CA ALA A 56 0.96 21.66 8.88
C ALA A 56 1.26 20.33 8.16
N LEU A 57 2.22 19.56 8.66
CA LEU A 57 2.54 18.25 8.10
C LEU A 57 1.38 17.27 8.25
N LEU A 58 0.72 17.29 9.40
CA LEU A 58 -0.44 16.44 9.66
C LEU A 58 -1.59 16.76 8.70
N GLU A 59 -1.93 18.04 8.54
CA GLU A 59 -3.01 18.45 7.64
C GLU A 59 -2.69 18.10 6.18
N GLY A 60 -1.42 18.24 5.77
CA GLY A 60 -0.97 17.82 4.45
C GLY A 60 -1.12 16.32 4.24
N ARG A 61 -0.78 15.52 5.25
CA ARG A 61 -0.93 14.07 5.20
C ARG A 61 -2.39 13.66 5.10
N ILE A 62 -3.27 14.27 5.91
CA ILE A 62 -4.71 14.00 5.86
C ILE A 62 -5.27 14.32 4.49
N ALA A 63 -4.94 15.49 3.94
CA ALA A 63 -5.40 15.88 2.61
C ALA A 63 -4.95 14.89 1.53
N GLN A 64 -3.70 14.43 1.61
CA GLN A 64 -3.16 13.45 0.67
C GLN A 64 -3.90 12.12 0.76
N LEU A 65 -4.20 11.65 1.96
CA LEU A 65 -4.93 10.38 2.15
C LEU A 65 -6.38 10.50 1.72
N GLU A 66 -7.03 11.63 2.00
CA GLU A 66 -8.42 11.87 1.55
C GLU A 66 -8.52 11.91 0.04
N GLU A 67 -7.53 12.52 -0.63
CA GLU A 67 -7.46 12.54 -2.09
C GLU A 67 -7.27 11.14 -2.65
N ARG A 68 -6.41 10.34 -2.02
CA ARG A 68 -6.22 8.93 -2.41
C ARG A 68 -7.51 8.13 -2.26
N LEU A 69 -8.22 8.33 -1.14
CA LEU A 69 -9.50 7.65 -0.91
C LEU A 69 -10.53 8.03 -1.97
N ARG A 70 -10.62 9.32 -2.30
CA ARG A 70 -11.56 9.82 -3.30
C ARG A 70 -11.34 9.21 -4.69
N ARG A 71 -10.07 8.95 -5.03
CA ARG A 71 -9.71 8.35 -6.32
C ARG A 71 -9.69 6.85 -6.31
N SER A 72 -9.98 6.23 -5.16
CA SER A 72 -9.86 4.79 -5.04
C SER A 72 -11.06 4.08 -5.66
N THR A 73 -10.77 2.93 -6.24
CA THR A 73 -11.76 1.96 -6.66
C THR A 73 -11.46 0.67 -5.91
N VAL A 74 -12.47 0.12 -5.26
CA VAL A 74 -12.32 -1.12 -4.49
C VAL A 74 -12.68 -2.30 -5.38
N ILE A 75 -11.79 -3.29 -5.45
CA ILE A 75 -12.07 -4.51 -6.18
C ILE A 75 -13.08 -5.34 -5.39
N ASP A 76 -13.96 -6.05 -6.13
CA ASP A 76 -14.88 -7.00 -5.52
C ASP A 76 -14.24 -8.39 -5.56
N GLU A 77 -13.91 -8.92 -4.39
CA GLU A 77 -13.25 -10.24 -4.29
C GLU A 77 -14.11 -11.37 -4.86
N SER A 78 -15.45 -11.19 -4.88
CA SER A 78 -16.36 -12.18 -5.46
C SER A 78 -16.21 -12.29 -6.97
N ASP A 79 -15.67 -11.26 -7.63
CA ASP A 79 -15.43 -11.26 -9.07
C ASP A 79 -14.08 -11.89 -9.44
N LEU A 80 -13.25 -12.25 -8.45
CA LEU A 80 -11.94 -12.84 -8.72
C LEU A 80 -12.06 -14.30 -9.12
N SER A 81 -11.31 -14.66 -10.15
CA SER A 81 -11.21 -16.02 -10.65
C SER A 81 -9.92 -16.68 -10.18
N THR A 82 -9.93 -17.98 -10.02
CA THR A 82 -8.71 -18.78 -9.79
C THR A 82 -8.11 -19.32 -11.09
N ASP A 83 -8.70 -18.98 -12.23
CA ASP A 83 -8.22 -19.43 -13.55
C ASP A 83 -6.99 -18.68 -14.01
N GLU A 84 -6.89 -17.41 -13.66
CA GLU A 84 -5.73 -16.59 -14.00
C GLU A 84 -5.44 -15.59 -12.88
N VAL A 85 -4.21 -15.11 -12.87
CA VAL A 85 -3.76 -14.11 -11.88
C VAL A 85 -4.38 -12.77 -12.21
N GLN A 86 -5.09 -12.20 -11.24
CA GLN A 86 -5.73 -10.90 -11.33
C GLN A 86 -5.27 -10.01 -10.19
N PHE A 87 -5.61 -8.75 -10.26
CA PHE A 87 -5.41 -7.84 -9.14
C PHE A 87 -6.14 -8.37 -7.89
N GLY A 88 -5.42 -8.52 -6.79
CA GLY A 88 -5.95 -9.09 -5.54
C GLY A 88 -5.74 -10.60 -5.38
N SER A 89 -5.31 -11.29 -6.43
CA SER A 89 -5.03 -12.73 -6.37
C SER A 89 -3.86 -13.06 -5.44
N ILE A 90 -3.96 -14.20 -4.78
CA ILE A 90 -2.84 -14.80 -4.04
C ILE A 90 -2.23 -15.86 -4.96
N VAL A 91 -0.96 -15.66 -5.30
CA VAL A 91 -0.26 -16.50 -6.28
C VAL A 91 0.86 -17.27 -5.62
N HIS A 92 0.85 -18.59 -5.78
CA HIS A 92 1.95 -19.45 -5.37
C HIS A 92 2.84 -19.68 -6.58
N VAL A 93 4.13 -19.39 -6.43
CA VAL A 93 5.10 -19.53 -7.53
C VAL A 93 6.30 -20.36 -7.08
N LYS A 94 6.94 -21.00 -8.05
CA LYS A 94 8.16 -21.76 -7.84
C LYS A 94 9.24 -21.25 -8.79
N ASP A 95 10.39 -20.88 -8.22
CA ASP A 95 11.55 -20.46 -9.01
C ASP A 95 12.10 -21.66 -9.74
N GLN A 96 12.16 -21.59 -11.06
CA GLN A 96 12.62 -22.72 -11.90
C GLN A 96 14.11 -23.01 -11.77
N LYS A 97 14.89 -22.03 -11.32
CA LYS A 97 16.34 -22.18 -11.16
C LYS A 97 16.70 -22.72 -9.78
N THR A 98 16.12 -22.16 -8.72
CA THR A 98 16.45 -22.52 -7.34
C THR A 98 15.54 -23.56 -6.74
N GLY A 99 14.33 -23.72 -7.27
CA GLY A 99 13.31 -24.61 -6.74
C GLY A 99 12.55 -24.05 -5.55
N ASP A 100 12.86 -22.83 -5.14
CA ASP A 100 12.19 -22.17 -4.00
C ASP A 100 10.74 -21.83 -4.34
N SER A 101 9.85 -22.03 -3.36
CA SER A 101 8.44 -21.66 -3.47
C SER A 101 8.16 -20.41 -2.69
N GLN A 102 7.37 -19.52 -3.26
CA GLN A 102 6.95 -18.28 -2.63
C GLN A 102 5.47 -18.04 -2.88
N LYS A 103 4.87 -17.22 -2.03
CA LYS A 103 3.46 -16.84 -2.12
C LYS A 103 3.36 -15.34 -2.07
N PHE A 104 2.63 -14.74 -3.02
CA PHE A 104 2.46 -13.30 -3.10
C PHE A 104 0.98 -12.95 -3.31
N GLN A 105 0.56 -11.83 -2.75
CA GLN A 105 -0.70 -11.21 -3.11
C GLN A 105 -0.41 -10.02 -4.02
N ILE A 106 -1.13 -9.92 -5.14
CA ILE A 106 -0.97 -8.80 -6.06
C ILE A 106 -1.89 -7.68 -5.63
N VAL A 107 -1.31 -6.54 -5.29
CA VAL A 107 -2.04 -5.38 -4.76
C VAL A 107 -1.64 -4.12 -5.52
N GLY A 108 -2.29 -3.00 -5.23
CA GLY A 108 -1.89 -1.70 -5.77
C GLY A 108 -0.62 -1.20 -5.11
N SER A 109 0.05 -0.24 -5.75
CA SER A 109 1.32 0.30 -5.27
C SER A 109 1.22 0.89 -3.86
N THR A 110 0.04 1.40 -3.47
CA THR A 110 -0.17 1.99 -2.14
C THR A 110 -0.28 0.96 -1.03
N GLU A 111 -0.62 -0.29 -1.36
CA GLU A 111 -0.73 -1.40 -0.40
C GLU A 111 0.49 -2.31 -0.40
N ALA A 112 1.42 -2.13 -1.34
CA ALA A 112 2.56 -3.02 -1.48
C ALA A 112 3.42 -3.03 -0.22
N ASP A 113 3.74 -4.25 0.26
CA ASP A 113 4.56 -4.45 1.44
C ASP A 113 5.31 -5.77 1.31
N PRO A 114 6.62 -5.72 0.98
CA PRO A 114 7.41 -6.95 0.83
C PRO A 114 7.44 -7.82 2.09
N MET A 115 7.35 -7.20 3.27
CA MET A 115 7.36 -7.95 4.54
C MET A 115 6.10 -8.81 4.71
N GLU A 116 4.98 -8.40 4.12
CA GLU A 116 3.74 -9.15 4.15
C GLU A 116 3.50 -9.91 2.84
N HIS A 117 4.50 -10.01 1.97
CA HIS A 117 4.41 -10.67 0.67
C HIS A 117 3.32 -10.07 -0.24
N LYS A 118 3.13 -8.75 -0.14
CA LYS A 118 2.22 -8.00 -1.00
C LYS A 118 3.03 -7.27 -2.06
N LEU A 119 2.82 -7.65 -3.32
CA LEU A 119 3.55 -7.07 -4.45
C LEU A 119 2.66 -6.13 -5.24
N SER A 120 3.23 -5.02 -5.66
CA SER A 120 2.55 -4.10 -6.56
C SER A 120 2.32 -4.74 -7.92
N ASN A 121 1.16 -4.50 -8.50
CA ASN A 121 0.87 -4.88 -9.89
C ASN A 121 1.82 -4.18 -10.87
N GLU A 122 2.48 -3.11 -10.45
CA GLU A 122 3.46 -2.38 -11.26
C GLU A 122 4.89 -2.88 -11.06
N SER A 123 5.14 -3.75 -10.06
CA SER A 123 6.46 -4.34 -9.85
C SER A 123 6.82 -5.32 -10.97
N PRO A 124 8.11 -5.59 -11.21
CA PRO A 124 8.52 -6.54 -12.26
C PRO A 124 7.87 -7.92 -12.12
N ILE A 125 7.80 -8.47 -10.90
CA ILE A 125 7.17 -9.77 -10.64
C ILE A 125 5.65 -9.66 -10.82
N GLY A 126 5.04 -8.61 -10.28
CA GLY A 126 3.59 -8.39 -10.41
C GLY A 126 3.14 -8.25 -11.86
N LYS A 127 3.88 -7.47 -12.65
CA LYS A 127 3.59 -7.33 -14.09
C LYS A 127 3.68 -8.65 -14.84
N ALA A 128 4.68 -9.46 -14.51
CA ALA A 128 4.89 -10.75 -15.18
C ALA A 128 3.80 -11.76 -14.81
N LEU A 129 3.29 -11.70 -13.57
CA LEU A 129 2.31 -12.66 -13.06
C LEU A 129 0.88 -12.35 -13.51
N ILE A 130 0.50 -11.07 -13.64
CA ILE A 130 -0.87 -10.71 -14.03
C ILE A 130 -1.22 -11.32 -15.39
N GLY A 131 -2.36 -12.00 -15.44
CA GLY A 131 -2.83 -12.70 -16.63
C GLY A 131 -2.29 -14.11 -16.79
N ALA A 132 -1.36 -14.53 -15.93
CA ALA A 132 -0.79 -15.89 -15.99
C ALA A 132 -1.80 -16.91 -15.47
N LYS A 133 -1.73 -18.13 -16.03
CA LYS A 133 -2.59 -19.23 -15.65
C LYS A 133 -1.82 -20.24 -14.82
N LYS A 134 -2.55 -21.10 -14.11
CA LYS A 134 -1.95 -22.20 -13.35
C LYS A 134 -1.07 -23.05 -14.25
N ASN A 135 0.11 -23.40 -13.75
CA ASN A 135 1.15 -24.18 -14.45
C ASN A 135 1.90 -23.41 -15.55
N GLU A 136 1.58 -22.14 -15.78
CA GLU A 136 2.30 -21.30 -16.71
C GLU A 136 3.62 -20.86 -16.11
N ILE A 137 4.66 -20.79 -16.95
CA ILE A 137 5.97 -20.26 -16.55
C ILE A 137 6.08 -18.85 -17.11
N VAL A 138 6.27 -17.89 -16.21
CA VAL A 138 6.44 -16.48 -16.59
C VAL A 138 7.90 -16.07 -16.47
N THR A 139 8.34 -15.16 -17.32
CA THR A 139 9.68 -14.60 -17.27
C THR A 139 9.61 -13.22 -16.62
N VAL A 140 10.36 -13.06 -15.54
CA VAL A 140 10.45 -11.79 -14.82
C VAL A 140 11.73 -11.08 -15.23
N GLU A 141 11.57 -9.86 -15.74
CA GLU A 141 12.73 -9.03 -16.07
C GLU A 141 13.19 -8.28 -14.82
N THR A 142 14.47 -8.48 -14.48
CA THR A 142 15.06 -7.77 -13.34
C THR A 142 15.99 -6.68 -13.86
N PRO A 143 16.03 -5.48 -13.22
CA PRO A 143 16.90 -4.38 -13.64
C PRO A 143 18.39 -4.74 -13.57
N ARG A 144 18.74 -5.67 -12.72
CA ARG A 144 20.13 -6.12 -12.52
C ARG A 144 20.17 -7.63 -12.42
N GLY A 145 20.80 -8.27 -13.38
CA GLY A 145 21.01 -9.72 -13.36
C GLY A 145 20.14 -10.47 -14.36
N PRO A 146 20.24 -11.81 -14.35
CA PRO A 146 19.53 -12.65 -15.30
C PRO A 146 18.03 -12.64 -15.04
N LYS A 147 17.26 -12.87 -16.10
CA LYS A 147 15.81 -13.02 -16.00
C LYS A 147 15.46 -14.22 -15.13
N LYS A 148 14.44 -14.04 -14.28
CA LYS A 148 13.92 -15.14 -13.47
C LYS A 148 12.76 -15.80 -14.20
N LYS A 149 12.66 -17.11 -14.05
CA LYS A 149 11.50 -17.86 -14.54
C LYS A 149 10.75 -18.43 -13.35
N LEU A 150 9.48 -18.07 -13.23
CA LEU A 150 8.61 -18.50 -12.14
C LEU A 150 7.46 -19.31 -12.71
N LYS A 151 7.18 -20.47 -12.12
CA LYS A 151 6.02 -21.27 -12.46
C LYS A 151 4.89 -20.96 -11.48
N VAL A 152 3.72 -20.66 -12.02
CA VAL A 152 2.51 -20.44 -11.22
C VAL A 152 1.98 -21.83 -10.81
N THR A 153 2.07 -22.15 -9.53
CA THR A 153 1.65 -23.47 -9.03
C THR A 153 0.23 -23.47 -8.49
N LYS A 154 -0.24 -22.33 -7.98
CA LYS A 154 -1.60 -22.21 -7.43
C LYS A 154 -2.05 -20.76 -7.47
N ILE A 155 -3.32 -20.53 -7.73
CA ILE A 155 -3.95 -19.21 -7.68
C ILE A 155 -5.12 -19.28 -6.68
N GLU A 156 -5.11 -18.37 -5.70
CA GLU A 156 -6.17 -18.29 -4.69
C GLU A 156 -6.76 -16.87 -4.68
N THR A 157 -7.97 -16.76 -4.19
CA THR A 157 -8.59 -15.47 -3.86
C THR A 157 -8.44 -15.23 -2.36
N ALA A 158 -8.31 -13.96 -1.98
CA ALA A 158 -8.17 -13.61 -0.57
C ALA A 158 -9.48 -13.86 0.20
#